data_64e20126f7c7d1da1c0ff4c33d890735
#
_entry.id   64e20126f7c7d1da1c0ff4c33d890735
#
_cell.length_a   1.000
_cell.length_b   1.000
_cell.length_c   1.000
_cell.angle_alpha   90.00
_cell.angle_beta   90.00
_cell.angle_gamma   90.00
#
_symmetry.space_group_name_H-M   'P 1'
#
loop_
_entity.id
_entity.type
_entity.pdbx_description
1 polymer ?
#
loop_
_entity_poly.entity_id
_entity_poly.type
_entity_poly.pdbx_seq_one_letter_code
_entity_poly.pdbx_strand_id
1 'polypeptide(L)' 'MEKTYTVANMKCEGCASNIRKALSEVAGVNELAIDVATKTVKVQFDETTVNEQTIQSAFTTAGYPAV' A
#
# COMPACT_ATOMS: atom_id res chain seq x y z
N MET A 1 -7.03 4.50 11.06
CA MET A 1 -5.90 5.39 10.77
C MET A 1 -5.62 5.39 9.27
N GLU A 2 -5.19 6.52 8.75
CA GLU A 2 -4.93 6.67 7.32
C GLU A 2 -3.50 7.16 7.12
N LYS A 3 -2.81 6.56 6.16
CA LYS A 3 -1.46 6.97 5.83
C LYS A 3 -1.25 6.93 4.33
N THR A 4 -0.50 7.88 3.81
CA THR A 4 -0.14 7.96 2.39
C THR A 4 1.31 7.57 2.21
N TYR A 5 1.55 6.67 1.28
CA TYR A 5 2.90 6.20 0.94
C TYR A 5 3.22 6.58 -0.50
N THR A 6 4.49 6.88 -0.75
CA THR A 6 4.98 7.14 -2.10
C THR A 6 5.70 5.89 -2.61
N VAL A 7 5.29 5.42 -3.78
CA VAL A 7 5.86 4.22 -4.40
C VAL A 7 6.48 4.61 -5.73
N ALA A 8 7.77 4.88 -5.73
CA ALA A 8 8.48 5.36 -6.92
C ALA A 8 8.47 4.36 -8.08
N ASN A 9 8.39 3.06 -7.77
CA ASN A 9 8.37 2.01 -8.78
C ASN A 9 7.00 1.76 -9.40
N MET A 10 5.97 2.43 -8.92
CA MET A 10 4.63 2.28 -9.46
C MET A 10 4.51 3.09 -10.75
N LYS A 11 4.60 2.42 -11.90
CA LYS A 11 4.66 3.08 -13.20
C LYS A 11 3.43 2.88 -14.06
N CYS A 12 2.56 1.94 -13.71
CA CYS A 12 1.38 1.61 -14.50
C CYS A 12 0.30 0.97 -13.63
N GLU A 13 -0.87 0.77 -14.21
CA GLU A 13 -1.99 0.17 -13.51
C GLU A 13 -1.74 -1.27 -13.07
N GLY A 14 -0.90 -1.99 -13.81
CA GLY A 14 -0.52 -3.35 -13.43
C GLY A 14 0.22 -3.35 -12.09
N CYS A 15 1.10 -2.39 -11.89
CA CYS A 15 1.80 -2.23 -10.62
C CYS A 15 0.81 -1.90 -9.50
N ALA A 16 -0.14 -1.00 -9.79
CA ALA A 16 -1.17 -0.63 -8.82
C ALA A 16 -2.01 -1.85 -8.42
N SER A 17 -2.36 -2.69 -9.37
CA SER A 17 -3.11 -3.92 -9.10
C SER A 17 -2.33 -4.87 -8.20
N ASN A 18 -1.04 -5.02 -8.43
CA ASN A 18 -0.18 -5.86 -7.60
C ASN A 18 -0.11 -5.34 -6.17
N ILE A 19 0.03 -4.03 -6.01
CA ILE A 19 0.05 -3.41 -4.69
C ILE A 19 -1.28 -3.60 -3.98
N ARG A 20 -2.38 -3.37 -4.69
CA ARG A 20 -3.71 -3.55 -4.12
C ARG A 20 -3.92 -4.97 -3.63
N LYS A 21 -3.52 -5.95 -4.44
CA LYS A 21 -3.64 -7.34 -4.07
C LYS A 21 -2.82 -7.67 -2.82
N ALA A 22 -1.57 -7.22 -2.79
CA ALA A 22 -0.68 -7.48 -1.66
C ALA A 22 -1.23 -6.87 -0.38
N LEU A 23 -1.71 -5.63 -0.43
CA LEU A 23 -2.22 -4.95 0.75
C LEU A 23 -3.60 -5.45 1.17
N SER A 24 -4.42 -5.91 0.23
CA SER A 24 -5.74 -6.45 0.58
C SER A 24 -5.64 -7.76 1.35
N GLU A 25 -4.51 -8.43 1.29
CA GLU A 25 -4.26 -9.65 2.04
C GLU A 25 -3.80 -9.36 3.48
N VAL A 26 -3.48 -8.11 3.79
CA VAL A 26 -3.03 -7.73 5.13
C VAL A 26 -4.26 -7.51 6.02
N ALA A 27 -4.33 -8.25 7.13
CA ALA A 27 -5.41 -8.08 8.10
C ALA A 27 -5.34 -6.67 8.68
N GLY A 28 -6.49 -6.03 8.83
CA GLY A 28 -6.58 -4.69 9.40
C GLY A 28 -6.58 -3.58 8.36
N VAL A 29 -6.32 -3.87 7.10
CA VAL A 29 -6.42 -2.87 6.03
C VAL A 29 -7.89 -2.77 5.61
N ASN A 30 -8.46 -1.58 5.77
CA ASN A 30 -9.88 -1.33 5.51
C ASN A 30 -10.14 -0.84 4.10
N GLU A 31 -9.29 0.07 3.60
CA GLU A 31 -9.51 0.67 2.30
C GLU A 31 -8.18 1.11 1.68
N LEU A 32 -8.12 1.08 0.36
CA LEU A 32 -6.96 1.48 -0.41
C LEU A 32 -7.37 2.45 -1.50
N ALA A 33 -6.62 3.52 -1.65
CA ALA A 33 -6.76 4.43 -2.77
C ALA A 33 -5.38 4.57 -3.42
N ILE A 34 -5.28 4.22 -4.68
CA ILE A 34 -4.00 4.22 -5.41
C ILE A 34 -4.07 5.25 -6.52
N ASP A 35 -3.07 6.13 -6.56
CA ASP A 35 -2.94 7.13 -7.61
C ASP A 35 -1.63 6.90 -8.35
N VAL A 36 -1.72 6.35 -9.55
CA VAL A 36 -0.55 6.07 -10.38
C VAL A 36 0.08 7.36 -10.89
N ALA A 37 -0.71 8.38 -11.13
CA ALA A 37 -0.19 9.65 -11.65
C ALA A 37 0.77 10.33 -10.68
N THR A 38 0.46 10.26 -9.38
CA THR A 38 1.32 10.83 -8.34
C THR A 38 2.17 9.77 -7.66
N LYS A 39 2.00 8.49 -8.02
CA LYS A 39 2.71 7.36 -7.45
C LYS A 39 2.50 7.24 -5.94
N THR A 40 1.30 7.52 -5.50
CA THR A 40 0.95 7.48 -4.09
C THR A 40 -0.11 6.43 -3.81
N VAL A 41 -0.07 5.86 -2.61
CA VAL A 41 -1.05 4.90 -2.13
C VAL A 41 -1.52 5.35 -0.76
N LYS A 42 -2.82 5.57 -0.65
CA LYS A 42 -3.44 5.95 0.60
C LYS A 42 -4.06 4.71 1.22
N VAL A 43 -3.63 4.37 2.41
CA VAL A 43 -4.07 3.16 3.12
C VAL A 43 -4.85 3.55 4.36
N GLN A 44 -6.08 3.06 4.46
CA GLN A 44 -6.86 3.16 5.69
C GLN A 44 -6.79 1.83 6.40
N PHE A 45 -6.29 1.83 7.61
CA PHE A 45 -6.07 0.62 8.36
C PHE A 45 -6.40 0.82 9.84
N ASP A 46 -6.66 -0.31 10.50
CA ASP A 46 -6.89 -0.33 11.94
C ASP A 46 -5.57 -0.54 12.65
N GLU A 47 -5.08 0.50 13.31
CA GLU A 47 -3.79 0.46 13.99
C GLU A 47 -3.73 -0.49 15.17
N THR A 48 -4.88 -0.97 15.64
CA THR A 48 -4.93 -1.98 16.69
C THR A 48 -4.74 -3.39 16.13
N THR A 49 -4.94 -3.57 14.83
CA THR A 49 -4.81 -4.87 14.15
C THR A 49 -3.51 -4.96 13.37
N VAL A 50 -3.09 -3.86 12.74
CA VAL A 50 -1.89 -3.83 11.92
C VAL A 50 -1.16 -2.50 12.15
N ASN A 51 0.17 -2.51 12.07
CA ASN A 51 0.95 -1.29 12.21
C ASN A 51 1.54 -0.88 10.87
N GLU A 52 2.11 0.35 10.82
CA GLU A 52 2.72 0.89 9.62
C GLU A 52 3.86 0.02 9.09
N GLN A 53 4.62 -0.56 9.99
CA GLN A 53 5.75 -1.39 9.61
C GLN A 53 5.29 -2.63 8.83
N THR A 54 4.19 -3.24 9.24
CA THR A 54 3.61 -4.37 8.53
C THR A 54 3.16 -3.96 7.13
N ILE A 55 2.56 -2.79 7.00
CA ILE A 55 2.11 -2.27 5.71
C ILE A 55 3.31 -1.99 4.81
N GLN A 56 4.37 -1.37 5.32
CA GLN A 56 5.58 -1.14 4.55
C GLN A 56 6.24 -2.45 4.12
N SER A 57 6.22 -3.45 4.99
CA SER A 57 6.73 -4.78 4.65
C SER A 57 5.94 -5.41 3.51
N ALA A 58 4.62 -5.21 3.48
CA ALA A 58 3.78 -5.70 2.40
C ALA A 58 4.15 -5.05 1.07
N PHE A 59 4.41 -3.74 1.06
CA PHE A 59 4.90 -3.05 -0.14
C PHE A 59 6.22 -3.65 -0.62
N THR A 60 7.15 -3.85 0.29
CA THR A 60 8.47 -4.39 -0.04
C THR A 60 8.35 -5.81 -0.58
N THR A 61 7.52 -6.63 0.05
CA THR A 61 7.30 -8.02 -0.37
C THR A 61 6.67 -8.08 -1.77
N ALA A 62 5.83 -7.12 -2.10
CA ALA A 62 5.23 -7.03 -3.43
C ALA A 62 6.22 -6.55 -4.50
N GLY A 63 7.42 -6.10 -4.10
CA GLY A 63 8.41 -5.56 -5.01
C GLY A 63 8.29 -4.06 -5.25
N TYR A 64 7.52 -3.35 -4.42
CA TYR A 64 7.29 -1.92 -4.56
C TYR A 64 7.55 -1.21 -3.23
N PRO A 65 8.83 -1.04 -2.85
CA PRO A 65 9.16 -0.36 -1.60
C PRO A 65 8.52 1.02 -1.54
N ALA A 66 7.92 1.33 -0.40
CA ALA A 66 7.23 2.60 -0.18
C ALA A 66 7.96 3.44 0.87
N VAL A 67 7.83 4.74 0.75
CA VAL A 67 8.37 5.70 1.72
C VAL A 67 7.28 6.61 2.26
#